data_632c08868785f531d9c8d9c2fb208da3
#
_entry.id   632c08868785f531d9c8d9c2fb208da3
#
_cell.length_a   1.000
_cell.length_b   1.000
_cell.length_c   1.000
_cell.angle_alpha   90.00
_cell.angle_beta   90.00
_cell.angle_gamma   90.00
#
_symmetry.space_group_name_H-M   'P 1'
#
loop_
_entity.id
_entity.type
_entity.pdbx_description
1 polymer ?
#
loop_
_entity_poly.entity_id
_entity_poly.type
_entity_poly.pdbx_seq_one_letter_code
_entity_poly.pdbx_strand_id
1 'polypeptide(L)'
;MICLFGPGPVLGPGSPGARPSFHWRNLMMDAQQIALVRANFALVAPVSKEAAALFYGRLFEIAPPLRALFRGDMQSQGAKLMAMLATAVVNLDRLDTIVPAVRALGARHAGYGVQDADYGPVAEALLWTLAQALGEDFTEEAQAAWVAAYTVLAGQMQDAARHASD
;
A
#
# COMPACT_ATOMS: atom_id res chain seq x y z
N MET A 1 -2.74 15.33 -14.43
CA MET A 1 -1.41 15.56 -13.86
C MET A 1 -0.92 14.23 -13.31
N ILE A 2 -0.49 13.41 -14.24
CA ILE A 2 -0.18 11.98 -14.04
C ILE A 2 1.28 11.84 -14.47
N CYS A 3 2.23 12.00 -13.56
CA CYS A 3 3.64 11.67 -13.79
C CYS A 3 4.37 11.58 -12.44
N LEU A 4 4.14 10.49 -11.69
CA LEU A 4 4.98 10.16 -10.53
C LEU A 4 5.42 8.68 -10.47
N PHE A 5 5.28 7.95 -11.58
CA PHE A 5 5.94 6.66 -11.76
C PHE A 5 6.70 6.67 -13.09
N GLY A 6 7.76 7.50 -13.13
CA GLY A 6 8.75 7.43 -14.20
C GLY A 6 9.61 6.15 -14.05
N PRO A 7 10.13 5.58 -15.16
CA PRO A 7 11.03 4.44 -15.09
C PRO A 7 12.28 4.82 -14.28
N GLY A 8 12.67 3.96 -13.36
CA GLY A 8 13.88 4.10 -12.57
C GLY A 8 15.13 4.24 -13.45
N PRO A 9 16.23 4.79 -12.92
CA PRO A 9 17.43 5.05 -13.68
C PRO A 9 18.00 3.77 -14.29
N VAL A 10 18.23 3.79 -15.59
CA VAL A 10 18.94 2.74 -16.35
C VAL A 10 20.38 2.66 -15.80
N LEU A 11 20.72 1.57 -15.16
CA LEU A 11 22.08 1.29 -14.72
C LEU A 11 22.94 0.94 -15.94
N GLY A 12 23.89 1.82 -16.26
CA GLY A 12 24.98 1.53 -17.19
C GLY A 12 25.96 0.47 -16.60
N PRO A 13 26.75 -0.23 -17.46
CA PRO A 13 27.65 -1.28 -17.00
C PRO A 13 28.86 -0.67 -16.28
N GLY A 14 29.00 -0.93 -14.98
CA GLY A 14 30.11 -0.41 -14.20
C GLY A 14 30.53 -1.34 -13.06
N SER A 15 31.72 -1.92 -13.20
CA SER A 15 32.69 -2.45 -12.23
C SER A 15 32.26 -3.54 -11.24
N PRO A 16 32.98 -4.67 -11.18
CA PRO A 16 32.76 -5.73 -10.19
C PRO A 16 33.37 -5.31 -8.84
N GLY A 17 32.56 -5.18 -7.80
CA GLY A 17 33.09 -5.05 -6.45
C GLY A 17 32.28 -4.27 -5.42
N ALA A 18 31.29 -3.51 -5.78
CA ALA A 18 30.43 -2.84 -4.80
C ALA A 18 29.13 -3.63 -4.67
N ARG A 19 28.95 -4.34 -3.55
CA ARG A 19 27.59 -4.72 -3.11
C ARG A 19 26.78 -3.43 -3.03
N PRO A 20 25.67 -3.28 -3.73
CA PRO A 20 24.82 -2.14 -3.52
C PRO A 20 24.37 -2.20 -2.07
N SER A 21 24.90 -1.31 -1.26
CA SER A 21 24.33 -1.00 0.03
C SER A 21 22.99 -0.35 -0.29
N PHE A 22 21.98 -1.17 -0.48
CA PHE A 22 20.61 -0.74 -0.63
C PHE A 22 20.29 0.04 0.64
N HIS A 23 20.30 1.37 0.52
CA HIS A 23 20.02 2.28 1.63
C HIS A 23 18.53 2.22 1.95
N TRP A 24 18.10 1.10 2.55
CA TRP A 24 16.75 0.98 3.13
C TRP A 24 16.48 2.02 4.23
N ARG A 25 17.52 2.76 4.69
CA ARG A 25 17.35 3.96 5.52
C ARG A 25 16.55 5.08 4.83
N ASN A 26 16.56 5.17 3.50
CA ASN A 26 15.77 6.15 2.74
C ASN A 26 14.30 5.72 2.52
N LEU A 27 13.95 4.50 2.88
CA LEU A 27 12.58 3.97 2.82
C LEU A 27 11.87 4.04 4.17
N MET A 28 12.57 4.45 5.23
CA MET A 28 11.95 4.61 6.54
C MET A 28 11.17 5.91 6.59
N MET A 29 9.88 5.79 6.90
CA MET A 29 9.05 6.93 7.25
C MET A 29 9.62 7.63 8.48
N ASP A 30 9.62 8.96 8.46
CA ASP A 30 9.98 9.72 9.64
C ASP A 30 8.86 9.71 10.70
N ALA A 31 9.19 10.14 11.92
CA ALA A 31 8.24 10.11 13.04
C ALA A 31 7.00 10.99 12.78
N GLN A 32 7.15 12.08 12.03
CA GLN A 32 6.05 12.97 11.68
C GLN A 32 5.09 12.32 10.68
N GLN A 33 5.62 11.67 9.66
CA GLN A 33 4.82 10.89 8.70
C GLN A 33 4.04 9.78 9.39
N ILE A 34 4.68 9.03 10.28
CA ILE A 34 4.04 7.97 11.07
C ILE A 34 2.91 8.55 11.93
N ALA A 35 3.15 9.68 12.60
CA ALA A 35 2.14 10.35 13.41
C ALA A 35 0.93 10.80 12.58
N LEU A 36 1.15 11.35 11.39
CA LEU A 36 0.08 11.77 10.46
C LEU A 36 -0.77 10.57 10.02
N VAL A 37 -0.14 9.48 9.60
CA VAL A 37 -0.88 8.26 9.18
C VAL A 37 -1.69 7.71 10.35
N ARG A 38 -1.12 7.63 11.54
CA ARG A 38 -1.82 7.15 12.74
C ARG A 38 -3.00 8.04 13.12
N ALA A 39 -2.83 9.35 13.09
CA ALA A 39 -3.91 10.30 13.39
C ALA A 39 -5.05 10.19 12.37
N ASN A 40 -4.75 10.14 11.09
CA ASN A 40 -5.76 9.94 10.05
C ASN A 40 -6.48 8.61 10.20
N PHE A 41 -5.75 7.52 10.44
CA PHE A 41 -6.37 6.20 10.61
C PHE A 41 -7.29 6.15 11.84
N ALA A 42 -6.94 6.83 12.93
CA ALA A 42 -7.80 6.93 14.12
C ALA A 42 -9.14 7.60 13.82
N LEU A 43 -9.19 8.54 12.88
CA LEU A 43 -10.43 9.18 12.42
C LEU A 43 -11.25 8.28 11.50
N VAL A 44 -10.59 7.43 10.71
CA VAL A 44 -11.26 6.51 9.76
C VAL A 44 -11.76 5.24 10.45
N ALA A 45 -11.07 4.76 11.48
CA ALA A 45 -11.39 3.51 12.16
C ALA A 45 -12.85 3.38 12.62
N PRO A 46 -13.50 4.42 13.20
CA PRO A 46 -14.91 4.35 13.60
C PRO A 46 -15.90 4.17 12.43
N VAL A 47 -15.49 4.59 11.22
CA VAL A 47 -16.28 4.51 9.98
C VAL A 47 -15.65 3.50 8.99
N SER A 48 -14.96 2.51 9.50
CA SER A 48 -14.19 1.56 8.70
C SER A 48 -15.03 0.77 7.69
N LYS A 49 -16.28 0.49 8.01
CA LYS A 49 -17.23 -0.20 7.13
C LYS A 49 -17.54 0.63 5.88
N GLU A 50 -17.87 1.90 6.09
CA GLU A 50 -18.19 2.86 5.05
C GLU A 50 -16.94 3.17 4.22
N ALA A 51 -15.80 3.35 4.89
CA ALA A 51 -14.51 3.56 4.21
C ALA A 51 -14.13 2.37 3.31
N ALA A 52 -14.31 1.14 3.79
CA ALA A 52 -14.06 -0.05 2.98
C ALA A 52 -15.00 -0.14 1.76
N ALA A 53 -16.28 0.21 1.94
CA ALA A 53 -17.24 0.22 0.84
C ALA A 53 -16.89 1.29 -0.21
N LEU A 54 -16.47 2.47 0.20
CA LEU A 54 -15.98 3.54 -0.68
C LEU A 54 -14.73 3.08 -1.45
N PHE A 55 -13.80 2.45 -0.75
CA PHE A 55 -12.56 1.94 -1.35
C PHE A 55 -12.84 0.94 -2.48
N TYR A 56 -13.63 -0.08 -2.22
CA TYR A 56 -13.94 -1.09 -3.24
C TYR A 56 -14.81 -0.54 -4.37
N GLY A 57 -15.75 0.35 -4.06
CA GLY A 57 -16.54 1.06 -5.06
C GLY A 57 -15.63 1.83 -6.03
N ARG A 58 -14.71 2.62 -5.50
CA ARG A 58 -13.75 3.38 -6.31
C ARG A 58 -12.79 2.47 -7.06
N LEU A 59 -12.27 1.44 -6.43
CA LEU A 59 -11.36 0.49 -7.07
C LEU A 59 -11.98 -0.16 -8.30
N PHE A 60 -13.23 -0.61 -8.21
CA PHE A 60 -13.92 -1.26 -9.32
C PHE A 60 -14.41 -0.28 -10.40
N GLU A 61 -14.53 1.00 -10.05
CA GLU A 61 -14.80 2.07 -11.01
C GLU A 61 -13.58 2.37 -11.89
N ILE A 62 -12.39 2.51 -11.27
CA ILE A 62 -11.15 2.85 -11.99
C ILE A 62 -10.46 1.64 -12.61
N ALA A 63 -10.68 0.45 -12.08
CA ALA A 63 -10.09 -0.80 -12.55
C ALA A 63 -11.13 -1.94 -12.54
N PRO A 64 -12.14 -1.89 -13.43
CA PRO A 64 -13.22 -2.88 -13.47
C PRO A 64 -12.77 -4.34 -13.53
N PRO A 65 -11.69 -4.72 -14.24
CA PRO A 65 -11.23 -6.11 -14.29
C PRO A 65 -10.85 -6.70 -12.93
N LEU A 66 -10.44 -5.86 -11.97
CA LEU A 66 -10.07 -6.32 -10.63
C LEU A 66 -11.26 -6.91 -9.86
N ARG A 67 -12.49 -6.54 -10.23
CA ARG A 67 -13.69 -7.11 -9.59
C ARG A 67 -13.73 -8.65 -9.63
N ALA A 68 -13.20 -9.24 -10.70
CA ALA A 68 -13.17 -10.68 -10.88
C ALA A 68 -12.25 -11.41 -9.88
N LEU A 69 -11.29 -10.72 -9.26
CA LEU A 69 -10.41 -11.27 -8.23
C LEU A 69 -11.11 -11.45 -6.87
N PHE A 70 -12.24 -10.77 -6.66
CA PHE A 70 -12.99 -10.77 -5.41
C PHE A 70 -14.24 -11.63 -5.54
N ARG A 71 -14.13 -12.91 -5.15
CA ARG A 71 -15.19 -13.92 -5.33
C ARG A 71 -16.07 -14.11 -4.08
N GLY A 72 -15.72 -13.49 -2.98
CA GLY A 72 -16.39 -13.65 -1.69
C GLY A 72 -17.31 -12.49 -1.34
N ASP A 73 -17.79 -12.51 -0.09
CA ASP A 73 -18.56 -11.45 0.50
C ASP A 73 -17.72 -10.17 0.67
N MET A 74 -18.20 -9.05 0.11
CA MET A 74 -17.47 -7.79 0.11
C MET A 74 -17.42 -7.14 1.50
N GLN A 75 -18.37 -7.40 2.39
CA GLN A 75 -18.28 -6.91 3.77
C GLN A 75 -17.14 -7.61 4.52
N SER A 76 -17.00 -8.91 4.33
CA SER A 76 -15.89 -9.67 4.88
C SER A 76 -14.54 -9.22 4.31
N GLN A 77 -14.48 -8.93 3.02
CA GLN A 77 -13.27 -8.39 2.37
C GLN A 77 -12.91 -7.00 2.94
N GLY A 78 -13.90 -6.14 3.13
CA GLY A 78 -13.72 -4.83 3.75
C GLY A 78 -13.18 -4.92 5.17
N ALA A 79 -13.72 -5.82 5.98
CA ALA A 79 -13.24 -6.05 7.35
C ALA A 79 -11.76 -6.53 7.36
N LYS A 80 -11.39 -7.43 6.46
CA LYS A 80 -10.00 -7.91 6.32
C LYS A 80 -9.06 -6.79 5.89
N LEU A 81 -9.47 -5.96 4.92
CA LEU A 81 -8.70 -4.79 4.48
C LEU A 81 -8.41 -3.85 5.65
N MET A 82 -9.44 -3.48 6.40
CA MET A 82 -9.31 -2.55 7.51
C MET A 82 -8.48 -3.12 8.66
N ALA A 83 -8.61 -4.42 8.96
CA ALA A 83 -7.78 -5.11 9.95
C ALA A 83 -6.30 -5.14 9.55
N MET A 84 -6.01 -5.36 8.27
CA MET A 84 -4.65 -5.35 7.73
C MET A 84 -4.05 -3.93 7.77
N LEU A 85 -4.81 -2.92 7.37
CA LEU A 85 -4.38 -1.52 7.47
C LEU A 85 -4.11 -1.12 8.92
N ALA A 86 -4.97 -1.50 9.85
CA ALA A 86 -4.75 -1.27 11.28
C ALA A 86 -3.44 -1.88 11.77
N THR A 87 -3.16 -3.13 11.40
CA THR A 87 -1.92 -3.82 11.75
C THR A 87 -0.71 -3.10 11.17
N ALA A 88 -0.77 -2.67 9.91
CA ALA A 88 0.30 -1.92 9.27
C ALA A 88 0.55 -0.58 9.97
N VAL A 89 -0.50 0.20 10.20
CA VAL A 89 -0.43 1.54 10.82
C VAL A 89 0.15 1.49 12.23
N VAL A 90 -0.24 0.51 13.04
CA VAL A 90 0.29 0.32 14.40
C VAL A 90 1.80 0.02 14.37
N ASN A 91 2.27 -0.69 13.35
CA ASN A 91 3.66 -1.15 13.24
C ASN A 91 4.53 -0.31 12.29
N LEU A 92 4.12 0.89 11.87
CA LEU A 92 4.89 1.72 10.95
C LEU A 92 6.29 2.08 11.46
N ASP A 93 6.48 2.18 12.77
CA ASP A 93 7.78 2.40 13.43
C ASP A 93 8.60 1.11 13.61
N ARG A 94 8.01 -0.05 13.34
CA ARG A 94 8.62 -1.38 13.50
C ARG A 94 8.26 -2.29 12.34
N LEU A 95 8.37 -1.79 11.12
CA LEU A 95 7.98 -2.52 9.90
C LEU A 95 8.67 -3.87 9.76
N ASP A 96 9.91 -4.00 10.26
CA ASP A 96 10.65 -5.26 10.31
C ASP A 96 9.88 -6.38 10.99
N THR A 97 9.07 -6.06 12.00
CA THR A 97 8.26 -7.04 12.73
C THR A 97 7.12 -7.62 11.91
N ILE A 98 6.59 -6.86 10.95
CA ILE A 98 5.46 -7.28 10.10
C ILE A 98 5.88 -7.69 8.69
N VAL A 99 7.13 -7.43 8.29
CA VAL A 99 7.63 -7.82 6.96
C VAL A 99 7.34 -9.29 6.61
N PRO A 100 7.57 -10.28 7.49
CA PRO A 100 7.24 -11.67 7.16
C PRO A 100 5.76 -11.87 6.82
N ALA A 101 4.84 -11.22 7.55
CA ALA A 101 3.41 -11.30 7.29
C ALA A 101 3.01 -10.58 6.00
N VAL A 102 3.60 -9.41 5.74
CA VAL A 102 3.39 -8.63 4.50
C VAL A 102 3.89 -9.40 3.28
N ARG A 103 5.05 -10.05 3.37
CA ARG A 103 5.59 -10.90 2.29
C ARG A 103 4.71 -12.13 2.05
N ALA A 104 4.23 -12.79 3.10
CA ALA A 104 3.29 -13.90 2.98
C ALA A 104 1.97 -13.47 2.32
N LEU A 105 1.51 -12.26 2.62
CA LEU A 105 0.34 -11.65 1.97
C LEU A 105 0.60 -11.41 0.48
N GLY A 106 1.78 -10.89 0.10
CA GLY A 106 2.19 -10.66 -1.29
C GLY A 106 2.21 -11.95 -2.10
N ALA A 107 2.79 -13.01 -1.55
CA ALA A 107 2.80 -14.33 -2.19
C ALA A 107 1.37 -14.88 -2.43
N ARG A 108 0.46 -14.69 -1.46
CA ARG A 108 -0.96 -15.07 -1.63
C ARG A 108 -1.65 -14.22 -2.69
N HIS A 109 -1.37 -12.92 -2.77
CA HIS A 109 -1.93 -12.05 -3.80
C HIS A 109 -1.52 -12.51 -5.21
N ALA A 110 -0.25 -12.88 -5.41
CA ALA A 110 0.20 -13.48 -6.66
C ALA A 110 -0.57 -14.77 -6.99
N GLY A 111 -0.80 -15.64 -6.00
CA GLY A 111 -1.60 -16.86 -6.15
C GLY A 111 -3.07 -16.59 -6.52
N TYR A 112 -3.60 -15.41 -6.21
CA TYR A 112 -4.94 -14.99 -6.62
C TYR A 112 -4.97 -14.30 -8.00
N GLY A 113 -3.83 -14.12 -8.64
CA GLY A 113 -3.72 -13.48 -9.96
C GLY A 113 -3.49 -11.97 -9.93
N VAL A 114 -3.17 -11.40 -8.77
CA VAL A 114 -2.80 -9.98 -8.65
C VAL A 114 -1.44 -9.75 -9.31
N GLN A 115 -1.36 -8.72 -10.15
CA GLN A 115 -0.16 -8.32 -10.88
C GLN A 115 0.43 -7.03 -10.32
N ASP A 116 1.69 -6.76 -10.65
CA ASP A 116 2.37 -5.51 -10.23
C ASP A 116 1.62 -4.25 -10.67
N ALA A 117 0.98 -4.28 -11.85
CA ALA A 117 0.18 -3.16 -12.36
C ALA A 117 -1.08 -2.87 -11.53
N ASP A 118 -1.59 -3.85 -10.78
CA ASP A 118 -2.83 -3.70 -9.99
C ASP A 118 -2.61 -2.85 -8.72
N TYR A 119 -1.36 -2.73 -8.26
CA TYR A 119 -1.03 -1.94 -7.07
C TYR A 119 -1.23 -0.43 -7.28
N GLY A 120 -1.13 0.08 -8.51
CA GLY A 120 -1.39 1.48 -8.84
C GLY A 120 -2.85 1.89 -8.60
N PRO A 121 -3.84 1.22 -9.22
CA PRO A 121 -5.25 1.46 -8.96
C PRO A 121 -5.65 1.31 -7.48
N VAL A 122 -5.06 0.36 -6.77
CA VAL A 122 -5.29 0.18 -5.32
C VAL A 122 -4.81 1.39 -4.53
N ALA A 123 -3.62 1.92 -4.85
CA ALA A 123 -3.10 3.14 -4.22
C ALA A 123 -4.02 4.34 -4.48
N GLU A 124 -4.46 4.52 -5.73
CA GLU A 124 -5.36 5.60 -6.12
C GLU A 124 -6.69 5.52 -5.37
N ALA A 125 -7.30 4.33 -5.31
CA ALA A 125 -8.55 4.11 -4.60
C ALA A 125 -8.41 4.37 -3.10
N LEU A 126 -7.30 3.97 -2.48
CA LEU A 126 -7.02 4.21 -1.07
C LEU A 126 -6.91 5.71 -0.76
N LEU A 127 -6.08 6.43 -1.52
CA LEU A 127 -5.88 7.88 -1.32
C LEU A 127 -7.18 8.65 -1.55
N TRP A 128 -7.95 8.30 -2.57
CA TRP A 128 -9.26 8.89 -2.82
C TRP A 128 -10.22 8.64 -1.65
N THR A 129 -10.27 7.42 -1.13
CA THR A 129 -11.12 7.06 0.01
C THR A 129 -10.76 7.86 1.25
N LEU A 130 -9.46 8.00 1.54
CA LEU A 130 -8.98 8.81 2.66
C LEU A 130 -9.38 10.28 2.50
N ALA A 131 -9.25 10.83 1.31
CA ALA A 131 -9.67 12.19 1.03
C ALA A 131 -11.19 12.40 1.25
N GLN A 132 -12.02 11.44 0.86
CA GLN A 132 -13.47 11.49 1.10
C GLN A 132 -13.81 11.38 2.59
N ALA A 133 -13.13 10.49 3.31
CA ALA A 133 -13.43 10.22 4.73
C ALA A 133 -12.91 11.32 5.66
N LEU A 134 -11.78 11.93 5.33
CA LEU A 134 -11.06 12.87 6.21
C LEU A 134 -11.27 14.35 5.83
N GLY A 135 -11.66 14.65 4.59
CA GLY A 135 -11.85 16.02 4.14
C GLY A 135 -10.59 16.89 4.38
N GLU A 136 -10.73 17.96 5.14
CA GLU A 136 -9.64 18.92 5.43
C GLU A 136 -8.52 18.31 6.29
N ASP A 137 -8.78 17.25 7.03
CA ASP A 137 -7.75 16.53 7.81
C ASP A 137 -6.78 15.72 6.92
N PHE A 138 -7.13 15.53 5.64
CA PHE A 138 -6.24 14.90 4.67
C PHE A 138 -5.39 15.95 3.94
N THR A 139 -4.42 16.49 4.65
CA THR A 139 -3.49 17.50 4.13
C THR A 139 -2.52 16.93 3.10
N GLU A 140 -1.79 17.79 2.38
CA GLU A 140 -0.74 17.35 1.44
C GLU A 140 0.35 16.53 2.13
N GLU A 141 0.73 16.90 3.35
CA GLU A 141 1.70 16.16 4.16
C GLU A 141 1.15 14.79 4.58
N ALA A 142 -0.12 14.72 4.95
CA ALA A 142 -0.78 13.45 5.26
C ALA A 142 -0.85 12.56 4.03
N GLN A 143 -1.20 13.10 2.87
CA GLN A 143 -1.21 12.35 1.61
C GLN A 143 0.19 11.81 1.29
N ALA A 144 1.23 12.62 1.40
CA ALA A 144 2.61 12.19 1.18
C ALA A 144 3.03 11.07 2.16
N ALA A 145 2.61 11.16 3.42
CA ALA A 145 2.86 10.13 4.44
C ALA A 145 2.17 8.80 4.09
N TRP A 146 0.93 8.83 3.63
CA TRP A 146 0.20 7.65 3.19
C TRP A 146 0.81 7.02 1.93
N VAL A 147 1.26 7.83 0.98
CA VAL A 147 2.00 7.35 -0.21
C VAL A 147 3.28 6.64 0.22
N ALA A 148 4.04 7.20 1.17
CA ALA A 148 5.25 6.58 1.70
C ALA A 148 4.95 5.24 2.37
N ALA A 149 3.94 5.17 3.24
CA ALA A 149 3.52 3.94 3.90
C ALA A 149 3.09 2.86 2.89
N TYR A 150 2.26 3.23 1.93
CA TYR A 150 1.80 2.32 0.89
C TYR A 150 2.95 1.79 0.04
N THR A 151 3.86 2.66 -0.38
CA THR A 151 5.01 2.29 -1.24
C THR A 151 5.90 1.26 -0.56
N VAL A 152 6.18 1.42 0.73
CA VAL A 152 6.98 0.44 1.49
C VAL A 152 6.28 -0.92 1.56
N LEU A 153 4.99 -0.93 1.91
CA LEU A 153 4.23 -2.18 2.05
C LEU A 153 4.03 -2.88 0.72
N ALA A 154 3.62 -2.14 -0.32
CA ALA A 154 3.44 -2.68 -1.67
C ALA A 154 4.74 -3.23 -2.24
N GLY A 155 5.86 -2.54 -2.04
CA GLY A 155 7.18 -3.01 -2.46
C GLY A 155 7.55 -4.36 -1.85
N GLN A 156 7.31 -4.56 -0.56
CA GLN A 156 7.54 -5.85 0.11
C GLN A 156 6.63 -6.96 -0.42
N MET A 157 5.39 -6.64 -0.74
CA MET A 157 4.45 -7.61 -1.32
C MET A 157 4.84 -8.01 -2.74
N GLN A 158 5.19 -7.04 -3.58
CA GLN A 158 5.63 -7.28 -4.97
C GLN A 158 6.94 -8.07 -5.02
N ASP A 159 7.90 -7.76 -4.15
CA ASP A 159 9.15 -8.52 -4.06
C ASP A 159 8.89 -9.98 -3.68
N ALA A 160 8.01 -10.22 -2.72
CA ALA A 160 7.64 -11.58 -2.31
C ALA A 160 6.90 -12.33 -3.42
N ALA A 161 6.05 -11.66 -4.18
CA ALA A 161 5.32 -12.24 -5.31
C ALA A 161 6.28 -12.72 -6.41
N ARG A 162 7.30 -11.91 -6.73
CA ARG A 162 8.33 -12.27 -7.73
C ARG A 162 9.13 -13.51 -7.33
N HIS A 163 9.51 -13.62 -6.05
CA HIS A 163 10.27 -14.77 -5.54
C HIS A 163 9.41 -16.04 -5.33
N ALA A 164 8.10 -15.91 -5.28
CA ALA A 164 7.20 -17.07 -5.18
C ALA A 164 6.91 -17.72 -6.55
N SER A 165 7.30 -17.04 -7.64
CA SER A 165 7.09 -17.50 -9.02
C SER A 165 8.32 -18.21 -9.61
N ASP A 166 9.45 -18.22 -8.88
CA ASP A 166 10.68 -18.95 -9.21
C ASP A 166 10.68 -20.33 -8.52
#